data_3a57369d755bd7dc0aeace5b951df367
#
_entry.id   3a57369d755bd7dc0aeace5b951df367
#
_cell.length_a   1.000
_cell.length_b   1.000
_cell.length_c   1.000
_cell.angle_alpha   90.00
_cell.angle_beta   90.00
_cell.angle_gamma   90.00
#
_symmetry.space_group_name_H-M   'P 1'
#
loop_
_entity.id
_entity.type
_entity.pdbx_description
1 polymer ?
#
loop_
_entity_poly.entity_id
_entity_poly.type
_entity_poly.pdbx_seq_one_letter_code
_entity_poly.pdbx_strand_id
1 'polypeptide(L)'
;MPIDPKLLAAARAAFPTHAGGGVTLGAVVAGGECHPEPVVTIPMHMMNRHGLIAGATGTGKTKTLQLLAEQLSKAGVPVFVSDVKGDLGGLAKPGASSPRVDDRVKQTGATWAPAAVPVEMLSLSGALGAQLRATVSSFGPMALAKVLDLNDTQTSVLAMVFKFCDDRGLPLLDFADLRTVLQHLSGPGAAELANYGGMSKASVGVLLREMVELEQQGAGKFFGEPEFDIDDLLEGGAPGQVSVLSLADVQDKPALFSTFMMWMLARLYHELPEVGDVDKPKLVFFLDEAHLLFKNASSAFVDQIEQIVRLIRSKGVGIFFITQSPKDIPPYILGQLGNRVQHALRAFTPDDEKALRAAARTFPKTSFYDVQETLTTVGIGEALVTVMSDNGAPTPPFVCRMIPPTSRMGALTPEERAPLLQTEQVRRYATPIDRESAHEMLTKRMRPPAPPPPPEPEARRAPPPIDDEYGTPEASAPEPEDSGSSWGDILNSPVARVIANQVTRGLMGALLGRAPSRPRRRRRY
;
A
#
# COMPACT_ATOMS: atom_id res chain seq x y z
N MET A 1 -10.64 -35.67 28.99
CA MET A 1 -9.70 -36.81 28.86
C MET A 1 -8.52 -36.54 29.76
N PRO A 2 -7.89 -37.54 30.38
CA PRO A 2 -6.69 -37.29 31.18
C PRO A 2 -5.62 -36.63 30.27
N ILE A 3 -4.95 -35.63 30.82
CA ILE A 3 -3.89 -34.87 30.11
C ILE A 3 -2.76 -35.85 29.79
N ASP A 4 -2.32 -35.86 28.52
CA ASP A 4 -1.12 -36.62 28.16
C ASP A 4 0.12 -35.89 28.71
N PRO A 5 0.81 -36.45 29.71
CA PRO A 5 2.02 -35.84 30.30
C PRO A 5 3.12 -35.61 29.25
N LYS A 6 3.13 -36.38 28.16
CA LYS A 6 4.10 -36.26 27.07
C LYS A 6 3.88 -34.98 26.27
N LEU A 7 2.62 -34.51 26.12
CA LEU A 7 2.32 -33.26 25.43
C LEU A 7 2.95 -32.04 26.15
N LEU A 8 2.73 -31.93 27.47
CA LEU A 8 3.31 -30.81 28.25
C LEU A 8 4.84 -30.87 28.30
N ALA A 9 5.42 -32.09 28.40
CA ALA A 9 6.87 -32.27 28.35
C ALA A 9 7.43 -31.82 26.96
N ALA A 10 6.78 -32.20 25.86
CA ALA A 10 7.15 -31.78 24.52
C ALA A 10 7.00 -30.27 24.33
N ALA A 11 5.93 -29.68 24.88
CA ALA A 11 5.72 -28.23 24.81
C ALA A 11 6.80 -27.45 25.60
N ARG A 12 7.21 -27.93 26.80
CA ARG A 12 8.34 -27.34 27.54
C ARG A 12 9.65 -27.40 26.77
N ALA A 13 9.90 -28.52 26.08
CA ALA A 13 11.08 -28.66 25.23
C ALA A 13 11.02 -27.73 23.97
N ALA A 14 9.83 -27.49 23.42
CA ALA A 14 9.61 -26.66 22.25
C ALA A 14 9.69 -25.15 22.56
N PHE A 15 9.33 -24.72 23.76
CA PHE A 15 9.29 -23.32 24.18
C PHE A 15 10.17 -23.10 25.43
N PRO A 16 11.49 -23.20 25.31
CA PRO A 16 12.41 -22.86 26.38
C PRO A 16 12.38 -21.34 26.64
N THR A 17 12.79 -20.94 27.84
CA THR A 17 13.02 -19.53 28.15
C THR A 17 14.26 -19.05 27.41
N HIS A 18 14.13 -18.03 26.55
CA HIS A 18 15.23 -17.45 25.77
C HIS A 18 15.85 -16.27 26.51
N ALA A 19 17.17 -16.20 26.58
CA ALA A 19 17.90 -15.10 27.22
C ALA A 19 17.66 -13.76 26.51
N GLY A 20 17.50 -13.76 25.17
CA GLY A 20 17.16 -12.60 24.35
C GLY A 20 15.67 -12.21 24.37
N GLY A 21 14.85 -12.89 25.17
CA GLY A 21 13.41 -12.67 25.20
C GLY A 21 12.68 -13.25 23.98
N GLY A 22 11.40 -12.97 23.91
CA GLY A 22 10.53 -13.43 22.83
C GLY A 22 9.18 -12.73 22.85
N VAL A 23 8.40 -12.96 21.81
CA VAL A 23 7.02 -12.51 21.71
C VAL A 23 6.12 -13.60 22.26
N THR A 24 5.43 -13.32 23.36
CA THR A 24 4.52 -14.26 24.03
C THR A 24 3.19 -14.32 23.30
N LEU A 25 2.79 -15.53 22.91
CA LEU A 25 1.50 -15.78 22.28
C LEU A 25 0.43 -16.15 23.31
N GLY A 26 0.77 -17.00 24.27
CA GLY A 26 -0.19 -17.48 25.26
C GLY A 26 0.24 -18.75 25.98
N ALA A 27 -0.73 -19.54 26.35
CA ALA A 27 -0.56 -20.77 27.13
C ALA A 27 -1.04 -22.00 26.36
N VAL A 28 -0.41 -23.13 26.58
CA VAL A 28 -0.77 -24.41 25.93
C VAL A 28 -2.14 -24.89 26.42
N VAL A 29 -2.96 -25.38 25.46
CA VAL A 29 -4.21 -26.07 25.77
C VAL A 29 -4.03 -27.58 25.61
N ALA A 30 -4.29 -28.34 26.66
CA ALA A 30 -4.23 -29.78 26.66
C ALA A 30 -5.48 -30.36 27.37
N GLY A 31 -6.12 -31.33 26.73
CA GLY A 31 -7.34 -31.93 27.29
C GLY A 31 -8.52 -30.97 27.45
N GLY A 32 -8.52 -29.83 26.75
CA GLY A 32 -9.52 -28.77 26.86
C GLY A 32 -9.21 -27.73 27.96
N GLU A 33 -8.17 -27.98 28.78
CA GLU A 33 -7.72 -27.07 29.83
C GLU A 33 -6.52 -26.24 29.39
N CYS A 34 -6.44 -25.01 29.89
CA CYS A 34 -5.33 -24.09 29.63
C CYS A 34 -4.26 -24.27 30.72
N HIS A 35 -3.02 -24.45 30.28
CA HIS A 35 -1.85 -24.63 31.18
C HIS A 35 -0.98 -23.40 31.07
N PRO A 36 -0.87 -22.54 32.13
CA PRO A 36 -0.05 -21.34 32.12
C PRO A 36 1.42 -21.59 31.81
N GLU A 37 1.91 -22.79 32.09
CA GLU A 37 3.27 -23.25 31.76
C GLU A 37 3.22 -24.58 30.99
N PRO A 38 3.97 -24.68 29.86
CA PRO A 38 4.90 -23.71 29.31
C PRO A 38 4.18 -22.58 28.56
N VAL A 39 4.81 -21.40 28.59
CA VAL A 39 4.35 -20.23 27.80
C VAL A 39 4.77 -20.41 26.35
N VAL A 40 3.84 -20.27 25.43
CA VAL A 40 4.09 -20.32 23.99
C VAL A 40 4.69 -18.99 23.54
N THR A 41 5.94 -18.99 23.04
CA THR A 41 6.69 -17.81 22.62
C THR A 41 7.33 -18.00 21.26
N ILE A 42 7.46 -16.91 20.50
CA ILE A 42 8.34 -16.84 19.33
C ILE A 42 9.63 -16.16 19.81
N PRO A 43 10.80 -16.80 19.70
CA PRO A 43 12.06 -16.14 20.07
C PRO A 43 12.27 -14.85 19.28
N MET A 44 12.77 -13.78 19.92
CA MET A 44 12.89 -12.46 19.30
C MET A 44 13.74 -12.51 18.03
N HIS A 45 14.87 -13.20 18.06
CA HIS A 45 15.77 -13.36 16.92
C HIS A 45 15.17 -14.20 15.76
N MET A 46 14.05 -14.94 16.04
CA MET A 46 13.34 -15.72 15.02
C MET A 46 12.17 -14.93 14.37
N MET A 47 11.92 -13.70 14.77
CA MET A 47 10.86 -12.89 14.16
C MET A 47 11.17 -12.49 12.71
N ASN A 48 12.46 -12.50 12.28
CA ASN A 48 12.84 -12.31 10.89
C ASN A 48 12.66 -13.56 9.99
N ARG A 49 12.22 -14.70 10.55
CA ARG A 49 11.95 -15.94 9.81
C ARG A 49 10.58 -15.96 9.16
N HIS A 50 9.95 -14.82 9.07
CA HIS A 50 8.61 -14.61 8.53
C HIS A 50 7.54 -15.44 9.24
N GLY A 51 6.27 -15.13 8.94
CA GLY A 51 5.19 -15.86 9.56
C GLY A 51 3.86 -15.75 8.84
N LEU A 52 2.94 -16.61 9.26
CA LEU A 52 1.56 -16.65 8.81
C LEU A 52 0.63 -16.58 10.02
N ILE A 53 -0.34 -15.67 9.99
CA ILE A 53 -1.48 -15.66 10.91
C ILE A 53 -2.73 -15.90 10.06
N ALA A 54 -3.31 -17.10 10.14
CA ALA A 54 -4.45 -17.43 9.29
C ALA A 54 -5.65 -17.91 10.13
N GLY A 55 -6.86 -17.84 9.54
CA GLY A 55 -8.10 -18.29 10.18
C GLY A 55 -9.34 -17.59 9.69
N ALA A 56 -10.51 -18.14 9.93
CA ALA A 56 -11.78 -17.57 9.53
C ALA A 56 -12.04 -16.19 10.19
N THR A 57 -12.97 -15.43 9.64
CA THR A 57 -13.36 -14.13 10.21
C THR A 57 -13.88 -14.30 11.64
N GLY A 58 -13.46 -13.40 12.54
CA GLY A 58 -13.88 -13.40 13.95
C GLY A 58 -13.18 -14.41 14.86
N THR A 59 -12.18 -15.15 14.38
CA THR A 59 -11.45 -16.17 15.18
C THR A 59 -10.32 -15.60 16.04
N GLY A 60 -9.86 -14.36 15.77
CA GLY A 60 -8.83 -13.69 16.59
C GLY A 60 -7.59 -13.20 15.85
N LYS A 61 -7.51 -13.33 14.50
CA LYS A 61 -6.33 -12.92 13.71
C LYS A 61 -5.83 -11.50 14.01
N THR A 62 -6.71 -10.49 13.89
CA THR A 62 -6.35 -9.07 14.13
C THR A 62 -5.86 -8.87 15.58
N LYS A 63 -6.40 -9.61 16.55
CA LYS A 63 -5.94 -9.52 17.95
C LYS A 63 -4.55 -10.15 18.13
N THR A 64 -4.28 -11.24 17.42
CA THR A 64 -2.94 -11.85 17.40
C THR A 64 -1.94 -10.93 16.74
N LEU A 65 -2.27 -10.31 15.58
CA LEU A 65 -1.44 -9.29 14.96
C LEU A 65 -1.14 -8.16 15.95
N GLN A 66 -2.16 -7.60 16.57
CA GLN A 66 -2.06 -6.52 17.55
C GLN A 66 -1.15 -6.90 18.73
N LEU A 67 -1.32 -8.11 19.26
CA LEU A 67 -0.50 -8.66 20.32
C LEU A 67 0.99 -8.75 19.96
N LEU A 68 1.30 -9.20 18.72
CA LEU A 68 2.68 -9.28 18.27
C LEU A 68 3.26 -7.89 18.05
N ALA A 69 2.52 -7.00 17.40
CA ALA A 69 2.96 -5.64 17.09
C ALA A 69 3.29 -4.84 18.36
N GLU A 70 2.44 -4.90 19.40
CA GLU A 70 2.69 -4.17 20.65
C GLU A 70 3.89 -4.71 21.45
N GLN A 71 4.13 -6.03 21.42
CA GLN A 71 5.28 -6.61 22.10
C GLN A 71 6.60 -6.31 21.38
N LEU A 72 6.61 -6.34 20.04
CA LEU A 72 7.75 -5.89 19.24
C LEU A 72 8.06 -4.41 19.51
N SER A 73 7.03 -3.57 19.49
CA SER A 73 7.15 -2.14 19.80
C SER A 73 7.77 -1.93 21.19
N LYS A 74 7.27 -2.60 22.22
CA LYS A 74 7.82 -2.56 23.59
C LYS A 74 9.28 -3.03 23.68
N ALA A 75 9.68 -3.96 22.80
CA ALA A 75 11.06 -4.40 22.67
C ALA A 75 11.96 -3.44 21.88
N GLY A 76 11.42 -2.30 21.42
CA GLY A 76 12.12 -1.31 20.62
C GLY A 76 12.33 -1.72 19.16
N VAL A 77 11.52 -2.66 18.65
CA VAL A 77 11.54 -3.09 17.25
C VAL A 77 10.50 -2.30 16.48
N PRO A 78 10.88 -1.55 15.44
CA PRO A 78 9.94 -0.89 14.54
C PRO A 78 9.00 -1.89 13.88
N VAL A 79 7.73 -1.49 13.73
CA VAL A 79 6.70 -2.35 13.14
C VAL A 79 5.96 -1.58 12.06
N PHE A 80 5.77 -2.20 10.91
CA PHE A 80 4.87 -1.71 9.86
C PHE A 80 3.63 -2.59 9.79
N VAL A 81 2.45 -1.99 9.76
CA VAL A 81 1.17 -2.73 9.69
C VAL A 81 0.32 -2.16 8.56
N SER A 82 -0.14 -2.99 7.63
CA SER A 82 -1.21 -2.60 6.71
C SER A 82 -2.57 -2.82 7.37
N ASP A 83 -3.41 -1.79 7.41
CA ASP A 83 -4.72 -1.79 8.05
C ASP A 83 -5.82 -1.56 7.02
N VAL A 84 -6.43 -2.64 6.54
CA VAL A 84 -7.50 -2.59 5.54
C VAL A 84 -8.83 -2.17 6.15
N LYS A 85 -9.08 -2.53 7.41
CA LYS A 85 -10.37 -2.31 8.09
C LYS A 85 -10.42 -1.02 8.89
N GLY A 86 -9.28 -0.41 9.17
CA GLY A 86 -9.16 0.79 10.00
C GLY A 86 -9.32 0.50 11.50
N ASP A 87 -9.11 -0.75 11.95
CA ASP A 87 -9.30 -1.15 13.35
C ASP A 87 -7.97 -1.26 14.15
N LEU A 88 -6.81 -1.13 13.51
CA LEU A 88 -5.49 -1.21 14.16
C LEU A 88 -5.00 0.11 14.74
N GLY A 89 -5.62 1.23 14.42
CA GLY A 89 -5.34 2.51 15.06
C GLY A 89 -5.48 2.47 16.59
N GLY A 90 -6.27 1.54 17.11
CA GLY A 90 -6.43 1.30 18.55
C GLY A 90 -5.13 0.99 19.32
N LEU A 91 -4.05 0.56 18.63
CA LEU A 91 -2.70 0.42 19.19
C LEU A 91 -2.21 1.71 19.90
N ALA A 92 -2.64 2.88 19.44
CA ALA A 92 -2.31 4.18 20.03
C ALA A 92 -3.01 4.47 21.36
N LYS A 93 -3.90 3.60 21.84
CA LYS A 93 -4.66 3.77 23.09
C LYS A 93 -4.54 2.58 24.00
N PRO A 94 -4.53 2.81 25.33
CA PRO A 94 -4.58 1.69 26.28
C PRO A 94 -5.86 0.88 26.09
N GLY A 95 -5.76 -0.42 26.28
CA GLY A 95 -6.91 -1.32 26.35
C GLY A 95 -7.78 -1.05 27.58
N ALA A 96 -8.91 -1.74 27.65
CA ALA A 96 -9.78 -1.71 28.81
C ALA A 96 -9.97 -3.13 29.36
N SER A 97 -9.99 -3.27 30.67
CA SER A 97 -10.41 -4.50 31.31
C SER A 97 -11.88 -4.80 30.99
N SER A 98 -12.19 -6.05 30.87
CA SER A 98 -13.54 -6.58 30.74
C SER A 98 -13.58 -7.99 31.29
N PRO A 99 -14.76 -8.53 31.65
CA PRO A 99 -14.86 -9.91 32.17
C PRO A 99 -14.17 -10.94 31.25
N ARG A 100 -14.25 -10.73 29.92
CA ARG A 100 -13.58 -11.64 28.95
C ARG A 100 -12.06 -11.51 28.98
N VAL A 101 -11.53 -10.30 29.15
CA VAL A 101 -10.09 -10.06 29.28
C VAL A 101 -9.59 -10.66 30.59
N ASP A 102 -10.28 -10.40 31.70
CA ASP A 102 -9.90 -10.86 33.03
C ASP A 102 -9.91 -12.39 33.13
N ASP A 103 -10.94 -13.04 32.58
CA ASP A 103 -11.02 -14.49 32.47
C ASP A 103 -9.86 -15.07 31.66
N ARG A 104 -9.53 -14.43 30.54
CA ARG A 104 -8.44 -14.84 29.65
C ARG A 104 -7.08 -14.72 30.36
N VAL A 105 -6.84 -13.61 31.03
CA VAL A 105 -5.63 -13.36 31.83
C VAL A 105 -5.50 -14.43 32.91
N LYS A 106 -6.58 -14.70 33.67
CA LYS A 106 -6.60 -15.74 34.71
C LYS A 106 -6.30 -17.13 34.14
N GLN A 107 -6.91 -17.48 32.98
CA GLN A 107 -6.71 -18.79 32.35
C GLN A 107 -5.29 -18.99 31.83
N THR A 108 -4.69 -17.95 31.26
CA THR A 108 -3.35 -18.02 30.67
C THR A 108 -2.22 -17.76 31.68
N GLY A 109 -2.54 -17.28 32.88
CA GLY A 109 -1.53 -16.84 33.85
C GLY A 109 -0.73 -15.62 33.44
N ALA A 110 -1.18 -14.88 32.44
CA ALA A 110 -0.45 -13.73 31.92
C ALA A 110 -0.51 -12.54 32.87
N THR A 111 0.56 -11.75 32.91
CA THR A 111 0.52 -10.40 33.49
C THR A 111 -0.06 -9.45 32.45
N TRP A 112 -1.14 -8.74 32.78
CA TRP A 112 -1.81 -7.84 31.88
C TRP A 112 -2.08 -6.48 32.53
N ALA A 113 -1.73 -5.41 31.85
CA ALA A 113 -2.07 -4.04 32.23
C ALA A 113 -2.35 -3.23 30.96
N PRO A 114 -3.36 -2.33 30.97
CA PRO A 114 -3.63 -1.46 29.82
C PRO A 114 -2.40 -0.66 29.44
N ALA A 115 -2.03 -0.69 28.16
CA ALA A 115 -0.91 0.08 27.63
C ALA A 115 -1.16 0.46 26.16
N ALA A 116 -0.60 1.58 25.75
CA ALA A 116 -0.52 2.00 24.36
C ALA A 116 0.89 1.83 23.83
N VAL A 117 1.06 1.89 22.52
CA VAL A 117 2.35 1.96 21.85
C VAL A 117 2.43 3.23 20.98
N PRO A 118 3.62 3.73 20.65
CA PRO A 118 3.77 4.85 19.73
C PRO A 118 3.29 4.44 18.33
N VAL A 119 2.35 5.20 17.78
CA VAL A 119 1.75 4.94 16.45
C VAL A 119 1.93 6.14 15.55
N GLU A 120 2.41 5.91 14.34
CA GLU A 120 2.40 6.86 13.24
C GLU A 120 1.43 6.37 12.16
N MET A 121 0.54 7.27 11.71
CA MET A 121 -0.45 6.95 10.69
C MET A 121 0.11 7.26 9.30
N LEU A 122 0.05 6.27 8.40
CA LEU A 122 0.48 6.38 7.01
C LEU A 122 -0.73 6.22 6.08
N SER A 123 -0.66 6.82 4.88
CA SER A 123 -1.75 6.81 3.91
C SER A 123 -1.23 6.86 2.47
N LEU A 124 -1.87 6.12 1.56
CA LEU A 124 -1.60 6.22 0.12
C LEU A 124 -2.35 7.41 -0.52
N SER A 125 -3.46 7.83 0.07
CA SER A 125 -4.26 8.97 -0.41
C SER A 125 -3.85 10.30 0.20
N GLY A 126 -3.15 10.28 1.35
CA GLY A 126 -2.85 11.43 2.19
C GLY A 126 -3.99 11.84 3.13
N ALA A 127 -5.15 11.17 3.09
CA ALA A 127 -6.30 11.56 3.92
C ALA A 127 -6.23 11.01 5.36
N LEU A 128 -5.54 9.89 5.56
CA LEU A 128 -5.58 9.14 6.82
C LEU A 128 -4.22 9.02 7.52
N GLY A 129 -3.24 9.82 7.12
CA GLY A 129 -1.88 9.79 7.69
C GLY A 129 -0.86 10.49 6.79
N ALA A 130 0.43 10.34 7.10
CA ALA A 130 1.52 10.81 6.26
C ALA A 130 1.42 10.17 4.87
N GLN A 131 1.41 11.01 3.85
CA GLN A 131 1.24 10.51 2.48
C GLN A 131 2.50 9.85 1.98
N LEU A 132 2.38 8.57 1.65
CA LEU A 132 3.44 7.80 1.04
C LEU A 132 3.52 8.11 -0.45
N ARG A 133 4.69 8.55 -0.91
CA ARG A 133 5.00 8.79 -2.32
C ARG A 133 6.33 8.15 -2.69
N ALA A 134 6.45 7.83 -3.98
CA ALA A 134 7.69 7.41 -4.62
C ALA A 134 7.88 8.22 -5.90
N THR A 135 9.11 8.47 -6.31
CA THR A 135 9.35 8.97 -7.66
C THR A 135 9.40 7.82 -8.66
N VAL A 136 9.06 8.08 -9.90
CA VAL A 136 9.21 7.09 -10.99
C VAL A 136 10.68 6.67 -11.10
N SER A 137 11.62 7.61 -10.94
CA SER A 137 13.06 7.32 -10.93
C SER A 137 13.45 6.31 -9.85
N SER A 138 12.98 6.51 -8.61
CA SER A 138 13.32 5.62 -7.48
C SER A 138 12.65 4.25 -7.57
N PHE A 139 11.48 4.19 -8.20
CA PHE A 139 10.80 2.93 -8.47
C PHE A 139 11.63 2.04 -9.41
N GLY A 140 12.23 2.66 -10.39
CA GLY A 140 13.08 2.02 -11.38
C GLY A 140 12.33 1.25 -12.46
N PRO A 141 12.96 1.03 -13.62
CA PRO A 141 12.30 0.44 -14.79
C PRO A 141 11.87 -1.00 -14.59
N MET A 142 12.65 -1.81 -13.85
CA MET A 142 12.37 -3.23 -13.69
C MET A 142 11.17 -3.51 -12.78
N ALA A 143 11.06 -2.80 -11.66
CA ALA A 143 9.93 -2.92 -10.75
C ALA A 143 8.66 -2.35 -11.41
N LEU A 144 8.77 -1.18 -12.07
CA LEU A 144 7.66 -0.55 -12.77
C LEU A 144 7.14 -1.42 -13.91
N ALA A 145 8.02 -2.07 -14.68
CA ALA A 145 7.62 -3.01 -15.74
C ALA A 145 6.76 -4.17 -15.21
N LYS A 146 7.08 -4.68 -14.02
CA LYS A 146 6.32 -5.78 -13.39
C LYS A 146 4.94 -5.32 -12.89
N VAL A 147 4.88 -4.10 -12.34
CA VAL A 147 3.61 -3.51 -11.92
C VAL A 147 2.69 -3.22 -13.11
N LEU A 148 3.26 -2.78 -14.24
CA LEU A 148 2.54 -2.51 -15.48
C LEU A 148 2.31 -3.77 -16.33
N ASP A 149 2.67 -4.97 -15.84
CA ASP A 149 2.57 -6.27 -16.54
C ASP A 149 3.14 -6.26 -17.97
N LEU A 150 4.33 -5.65 -18.13
CA LEU A 150 5.00 -5.50 -19.42
C LEU A 150 5.73 -6.77 -19.84
N ASN A 151 5.68 -7.09 -21.14
CA ASN A 151 6.52 -8.13 -21.70
C ASN A 151 7.99 -7.70 -21.87
N ASP A 152 8.89 -8.62 -22.22
CA ASP A 152 10.34 -8.36 -22.33
C ASP A 152 10.68 -7.21 -23.29
N THR A 153 9.99 -7.09 -24.42
CA THR A 153 10.20 -6.00 -25.38
C THR A 153 9.81 -4.65 -24.78
N GLN A 154 8.66 -4.58 -24.12
CA GLN A 154 8.17 -3.36 -23.48
C GLN A 154 9.03 -2.98 -22.27
N THR A 155 9.47 -3.97 -21.50
CA THR A 155 10.42 -3.80 -20.39
C THR A 155 11.74 -3.21 -20.90
N SER A 156 12.26 -3.71 -22.01
CA SER A 156 13.49 -3.19 -22.63
C SER A 156 13.31 -1.74 -23.10
N VAL A 157 12.14 -1.41 -23.67
CA VAL A 157 11.81 -0.03 -24.07
C VAL A 157 11.75 0.87 -22.84
N LEU A 158 11.09 0.45 -21.76
CA LEU A 158 11.02 1.21 -20.52
C LEU A 158 12.42 1.45 -19.93
N ALA A 159 13.26 0.41 -19.85
CA ALA A 159 14.63 0.52 -19.37
C ALA A 159 15.48 1.49 -20.21
N MET A 160 15.32 1.47 -21.53
CA MET A 160 15.96 2.41 -22.44
C MET A 160 15.53 3.87 -22.18
N VAL A 161 14.24 4.11 -21.92
CA VAL A 161 13.71 5.43 -21.59
C VAL A 161 14.31 5.95 -20.29
N PHE A 162 14.40 5.12 -19.25
CA PHE A 162 15.07 5.51 -18.00
C PHE A 162 16.54 5.87 -18.24
N LYS A 163 17.27 5.01 -18.98
CA LYS A 163 18.69 5.28 -19.33
C LYS A 163 18.85 6.60 -20.09
N PHE A 164 17.96 6.89 -21.04
CA PHE A 164 17.96 8.17 -21.77
C PHE A 164 17.74 9.35 -20.81
N CYS A 165 16.80 9.22 -19.86
CA CYS A 165 16.53 10.26 -18.88
C CYS A 165 17.72 10.50 -17.95
N ASP A 166 18.36 9.44 -17.48
CA ASP A 166 19.56 9.52 -16.63
C ASP A 166 20.71 10.23 -17.37
N ASP A 167 21.00 9.83 -18.62
CA ASP A 167 22.06 10.41 -19.44
C ASP A 167 21.83 11.89 -19.77
N ARG A 168 20.57 12.34 -19.79
CA ARG A 168 20.17 13.72 -20.10
C ARG A 168 19.84 14.56 -18.88
N GLY A 169 19.91 14.00 -17.68
CA GLY A 169 19.55 14.66 -16.43
C GLY A 169 18.08 15.09 -16.40
N LEU A 170 17.18 14.25 -16.92
CA LEU A 170 15.74 14.46 -16.95
C LEU A 170 15.10 13.70 -15.77
N PRO A 171 14.74 14.36 -14.66
CA PRO A 171 14.14 13.67 -13.53
C PRO A 171 12.75 13.11 -13.90
N LEU A 172 12.52 11.83 -13.61
CA LEU A 172 11.21 11.20 -13.71
C LEU A 172 10.59 11.18 -12.31
N LEU A 173 9.80 12.18 -11.97
CA LEU A 173 9.19 12.30 -10.64
C LEU A 173 7.84 11.61 -10.60
N ASP A 174 7.04 11.80 -11.64
CA ASP A 174 5.69 11.25 -11.74
C ASP A 174 5.38 10.66 -13.13
N PHE A 175 4.13 10.27 -13.35
CA PHE A 175 3.71 9.72 -14.63
C PHE A 175 3.56 10.77 -15.74
N ALA A 176 3.41 12.07 -15.42
CA ALA A 176 3.39 13.11 -16.42
C ALA A 176 4.76 13.25 -17.08
N ASP A 177 5.83 13.11 -16.31
CA ASP A 177 7.21 13.06 -16.80
C ASP A 177 7.42 11.92 -17.77
N LEU A 178 7.15 10.69 -17.30
CA LEU A 178 7.35 9.49 -18.11
C LEU A 178 6.51 9.53 -19.40
N ARG A 179 5.28 10.01 -19.32
CA ARG A 179 4.39 10.20 -20.48
C ARG A 179 4.98 11.18 -21.48
N THR A 180 5.47 12.34 -20.99
CA THR A 180 6.05 13.38 -21.85
C THR A 180 7.32 12.89 -22.54
N VAL A 181 8.19 12.18 -21.83
CA VAL A 181 9.40 11.57 -22.42
C VAL A 181 9.02 10.53 -23.48
N LEU A 182 8.08 9.63 -23.20
CA LEU A 182 7.60 8.63 -24.17
C LEU A 182 7.03 9.28 -25.44
N GLN A 183 6.24 10.35 -25.29
CA GLN A 183 5.69 11.11 -26.42
C GLN A 183 6.78 11.85 -27.20
N HIS A 184 7.73 12.48 -26.51
CA HIS A 184 8.87 13.13 -27.15
C HIS A 184 9.69 12.15 -28.00
N LEU A 185 10.09 11.04 -27.39
CA LEU A 185 10.94 10.03 -28.04
C LEU A 185 10.22 9.25 -29.14
N SER A 186 8.88 9.16 -29.13
CA SER A 186 8.10 8.57 -30.22
C SER A 186 7.74 9.55 -31.36
N GLY A 187 8.08 10.82 -31.16
CA GLY A 187 7.77 11.93 -32.07
C GLY A 187 9.00 12.79 -32.40
N PRO A 188 9.06 14.06 -31.93
CA PRO A 188 10.11 15.01 -32.33
C PRO A 188 11.53 14.57 -31.92
N GLY A 189 11.69 13.86 -30.81
CA GLY A 189 12.95 13.36 -30.30
C GLY A 189 13.36 11.97 -30.81
N ALA A 190 12.66 11.40 -31.78
CA ALA A 190 12.93 10.03 -32.26
C ALA A 190 14.38 9.83 -32.75
N ALA A 191 15.00 10.86 -33.32
CA ALA A 191 16.40 10.83 -33.76
C ALA A 191 17.39 10.67 -32.58
N GLU A 192 17.03 11.10 -31.37
CA GLU A 192 17.87 11.00 -30.19
C GLU A 192 18.03 9.54 -29.73
N LEU A 193 17.10 8.66 -30.13
CA LEU A 193 17.15 7.23 -29.83
C LEU A 193 18.11 6.41 -30.72
N ALA A 194 18.74 7.02 -31.71
CA ALA A 194 19.63 6.28 -32.64
C ALA A 194 20.71 5.49 -31.91
N ASN A 195 21.24 6.02 -30.80
CA ASN A 195 22.27 5.38 -29.98
C ASN A 195 21.71 4.37 -28.95
N TYR A 196 20.39 4.29 -28.78
CA TYR A 196 19.73 3.44 -27.78
C TYR A 196 18.93 2.26 -28.41
N GLY A 197 18.93 2.14 -29.74
CA GLY A 197 18.29 1.04 -30.45
C GLY A 197 16.85 1.31 -30.93
N GLY A 198 16.30 2.49 -30.61
CA GLY A 198 14.96 2.89 -31.04
C GLY A 198 13.81 2.18 -30.31
N MET A 199 12.59 2.64 -30.57
CA MET A 199 11.38 2.00 -30.00
C MET A 199 10.22 2.03 -31.00
N SER A 200 9.32 1.03 -30.90
CA SER A 200 8.13 0.97 -31.74
C SER A 200 7.01 1.83 -31.16
N LYS A 201 6.22 2.49 -32.01
CA LYS A 201 5.00 3.20 -31.59
C LYS A 201 3.99 2.27 -30.90
N ALA A 202 3.98 0.98 -31.28
CA ALA A 202 3.12 -0.01 -30.66
C ALA A 202 3.48 -0.24 -29.19
N SER A 203 4.78 -0.40 -28.87
CA SER A 203 5.26 -0.54 -27.49
C SER A 203 4.94 0.69 -26.64
N VAL A 204 5.17 1.89 -27.18
CA VAL A 204 4.80 3.15 -26.52
C VAL A 204 3.30 3.22 -26.22
N GLY A 205 2.47 2.81 -27.19
CA GLY A 205 1.02 2.79 -27.02
C GLY A 205 0.56 1.82 -25.89
N VAL A 206 1.26 0.69 -25.67
CA VAL A 206 0.98 -0.19 -24.55
C VAL A 206 1.38 0.49 -23.24
N LEU A 207 2.62 0.97 -23.13
CA LEU A 207 3.09 1.67 -21.93
C LEU A 207 2.14 2.77 -21.48
N LEU A 208 1.68 3.61 -22.41
CA LEU A 208 0.76 4.71 -22.10
C LEU A 208 -0.61 4.20 -21.60
N ARG A 209 -1.13 3.09 -22.13
CA ARG A 209 -2.42 2.52 -21.67
C ARG A 209 -2.31 1.92 -20.27
N GLU A 210 -1.27 1.14 -20.02
CA GLU A 210 -1.04 0.53 -18.70
C GLU A 210 -0.82 1.61 -17.62
N MET A 211 -0.11 2.70 -17.97
CA MET A 211 0.03 3.86 -17.08
C MET A 211 -1.32 4.51 -16.76
N VAL A 212 -2.18 4.71 -17.78
CA VAL A 212 -3.52 5.29 -17.57
C VAL A 212 -4.37 4.37 -16.70
N GLU A 213 -4.31 3.05 -16.90
CA GLU A 213 -5.03 2.08 -16.07
C GLU A 213 -4.58 2.16 -14.61
N LEU A 214 -3.28 2.20 -14.36
CA LEU A 214 -2.73 2.32 -13.01
C LEU A 214 -3.07 3.68 -12.36
N GLU A 215 -3.09 4.77 -13.13
CA GLU A 215 -3.57 6.09 -12.66
C GLU A 215 -5.04 6.04 -12.23
N GLN A 216 -5.91 5.34 -12.97
CA GLN A 216 -7.31 5.14 -12.57
C GLN A 216 -7.44 4.36 -11.25
N GLN A 217 -6.47 3.50 -10.95
CA GLN A 217 -6.35 2.82 -9.66
C GLN A 217 -5.77 3.72 -8.55
N GLY A 218 -5.50 5.01 -8.83
CA GLY A 218 -5.07 6.00 -7.85
C GLY A 218 -3.56 6.22 -7.77
N ALA A 219 -2.76 5.57 -8.61
CA ALA A 219 -1.30 5.71 -8.58
C ALA A 219 -0.80 7.13 -8.88
N GLY A 220 -1.61 7.99 -9.53
CA GLY A 220 -1.26 9.40 -9.74
C GLY A 220 -1.03 10.20 -8.46
N LYS A 221 -1.54 9.74 -7.30
CA LYS A 221 -1.25 10.34 -5.99
C LYS A 221 -0.04 9.71 -5.30
N PHE A 222 0.33 8.51 -5.72
CA PHE A 222 1.47 7.79 -5.16
C PHE A 222 2.79 8.23 -5.80
N PHE A 223 2.81 8.52 -7.12
CA PHE A 223 4.00 9.02 -7.78
C PHE A 223 4.15 10.52 -7.60
N GLY A 224 5.36 10.97 -7.19
CA GLY A 224 5.70 12.38 -6.97
C GLY A 224 6.59 12.60 -5.75
N GLU A 225 6.80 13.88 -5.42
CA GLU A 225 7.61 14.32 -4.26
C GLU A 225 6.74 15.03 -3.20
N PRO A 226 7.18 15.08 -1.92
CA PRO A 226 8.39 14.45 -1.40
C PRO A 226 8.26 12.92 -1.37
N GLU A 227 9.31 12.23 -1.79
CA GLU A 227 9.39 10.78 -1.67
C GLU A 227 9.49 10.38 -0.21
N PHE A 228 8.79 9.29 0.16
CA PHE A 228 8.82 8.77 1.52
C PHE A 228 10.21 8.17 1.82
N ASP A 229 10.78 8.61 2.93
CA ASP A 229 12.07 8.14 3.43
C ASP A 229 11.88 6.85 4.24
N ILE A 230 12.60 5.78 3.85
CA ILE A 230 12.55 4.50 4.56
C ILE A 230 13.11 4.63 5.99
N ASP A 231 14.05 5.53 6.21
CA ASP A 231 14.60 5.76 7.55
C ASP A 231 13.52 6.24 8.53
N ASP A 232 12.46 6.89 8.04
CA ASP A 232 11.30 7.24 8.88
C ASP A 232 10.53 6.00 9.41
N LEU A 233 10.69 4.82 8.79
CA LEU A 233 10.15 3.56 9.34
C LEU A 233 11.08 2.92 10.37
N LEU A 234 12.38 3.12 10.23
CA LEU A 234 13.41 2.42 10.99
C LEU A 234 13.81 3.21 12.24
N GLU A 235 13.99 4.51 12.09
CA GLU A 235 14.56 5.41 13.09
C GLU A 235 13.67 6.64 13.36
N GLY A 236 12.63 6.84 12.53
CA GLY A 236 11.72 7.99 12.64
C GLY A 236 10.80 7.89 13.86
N GLY A 237 10.96 8.81 14.81
CA GLY A 237 10.07 8.93 15.97
C GLY A 237 10.52 8.15 17.20
N ALA A 238 9.56 7.55 17.93
CA ALA A 238 9.84 6.84 19.18
C ALA A 238 10.43 5.46 18.93
N PRO A 239 11.33 4.96 19.80
CA PRO A 239 11.81 3.58 19.71
C PRO A 239 10.64 2.58 19.69
N GLY A 240 10.67 1.66 18.72
CA GLY A 240 9.60 0.69 18.54
C GLY A 240 8.30 1.27 17.97
N GLN A 241 8.38 2.36 17.21
CA GLN A 241 7.22 2.96 16.53
C GLN A 241 6.48 1.94 15.68
N VAL A 242 5.15 1.98 15.75
CA VAL A 242 4.25 1.20 14.90
C VAL A 242 3.70 2.12 13.81
N SER A 243 4.17 1.92 12.58
CA SER A 243 3.70 2.63 11.40
C SER A 243 2.47 1.92 10.83
N VAL A 244 1.30 2.53 10.95
CA VAL A 244 0.01 1.94 10.51
C VAL A 244 -0.39 2.56 9.18
N LEU A 245 -0.24 1.79 8.09
CA LEU A 245 -0.74 2.17 6.77
C LEU A 245 -2.24 1.92 6.70
N SER A 246 -3.02 2.99 6.76
CA SER A 246 -4.46 2.92 6.57
C SER A 246 -4.80 2.75 5.10
N LEU A 247 -5.53 1.67 4.79
CA LEU A 247 -6.03 1.34 3.45
C LEU A 247 -7.56 1.48 3.37
N ALA A 248 -8.20 2.00 4.41
CA ALA A 248 -9.65 2.04 4.52
C ALA A 248 -10.33 2.87 3.40
N ASP A 249 -9.66 3.86 2.87
CA ASP A 249 -10.12 4.75 1.80
C ASP A 249 -9.66 4.33 0.38
N VAL A 250 -8.90 3.24 0.27
CA VAL A 250 -8.37 2.72 -1.01
C VAL A 250 -8.61 1.19 -1.17
N GLN A 251 -9.58 0.63 -0.44
CA GLN A 251 -9.89 -0.81 -0.48
C GLN A 251 -10.32 -1.31 -1.88
N ASP A 252 -10.91 -0.43 -2.68
CA ASP A 252 -11.32 -0.68 -4.06
C ASP A 252 -10.16 -0.58 -5.08
N LYS A 253 -8.94 -0.28 -4.61
CA LYS A 253 -7.74 -0.01 -5.44
C LYS A 253 -6.59 -0.97 -5.10
N PRO A 254 -6.75 -2.27 -5.29
CA PRO A 254 -5.73 -3.26 -4.91
C PRO A 254 -4.41 -3.08 -5.66
N ALA A 255 -4.43 -2.61 -6.91
CA ALA A 255 -3.23 -2.36 -7.69
C ALA A 255 -2.36 -1.24 -7.07
N LEU A 256 -2.97 -0.21 -6.47
CA LEU A 256 -2.23 0.83 -5.76
C LEU A 256 -1.46 0.26 -4.56
N PHE A 257 -2.12 -0.60 -3.76
CA PHE A 257 -1.47 -1.26 -2.63
C PHE A 257 -0.33 -2.19 -3.07
N SER A 258 -0.55 -3.00 -4.12
CA SER A 258 0.49 -3.87 -4.67
C SER A 258 1.68 -3.07 -5.22
N THR A 259 1.41 -1.96 -5.90
CA THR A 259 2.45 -1.04 -6.41
C THR A 259 3.30 -0.49 -5.26
N PHE A 260 2.65 0.04 -4.23
CA PHE A 260 3.34 0.54 -3.05
C PHE A 260 4.19 -0.55 -2.37
N MET A 261 3.64 -1.75 -2.16
CA MET A 261 4.36 -2.84 -1.51
C MET A 261 5.57 -3.31 -2.32
N MET A 262 5.46 -3.36 -3.67
CA MET A 262 6.58 -3.67 -4.54
C MET A 262 7.72 -2.66 -4.35
N TRP A 263 7.40 -1.37 -4.39
CA TRP A 263 8.38 -0.30 -4.18
C TRP A 263 9.02 -0.39 -2.81
N MET A 264 8.22 -0.46 -1.74
CA MET A 264 8.69 -0.48 -0.36
C MET A 264 9.63 -1.66 -0.09
N LEU A 265 9.22 -2.87 -0.47
CA LEU A 265 10.02 -4.07 -0.25
C LEU A 265 11.29 -4.07 -1.11
N ALA A 266 11.22 -3.58 -2.35
CA ALA A 266 12.39 -3.45 -3.20
C ALA A 266 13.42 -2.45 -2.63
N ARG A 267 12.94 -1.28 -2.16
CA ARG A 267 13.77 -0.26 -1.52
C ARG A 267 14.48 -0.81 -0.29
N LEU A 268 13.74 -1.43 0.62
CA LEU A 268 14.30 -2.05 1.83
C LEU A 268 15.34 -3.12 1.48
N TYR A 269 15.07 -3.93 0.46
CA TYR A 269 16.04 -4.93 0.02
C TYR A 269 17.34 -4.31 -0.50
N HIS A 270 17.25 -3.21 -1.24
CA HIS A 270 18.43 -2.54 -1.81
C HIS A 270 19.19 -1.66 -0.81
N GLU A 271 18.50 -0.95 0.06
CA GLU A 271 19.08 0.06 0.94
C GLU A 271 19.61 -0.54 2.25
N LEU A 272 18.93 -1.55 2.80
CA LEU A 272 19.39 -2.14 4.06
C LEU A 272 20.68 -2.96 3.86
N PRO A 273 21.65 -2.84 4.78
CA PRO A 273 22.84 -3.68 4.77
C PRO A 273 22.51 -5.12 5.14
N GLU A 274 23.34 -6.07 4.71
CA GLU A 274 23.31 -7.44 5.22
C GLU A 274 23.73 -7.44 6.69
N VAL A 275 22.88 -8.00 7.56
CA VAL A 275 23.13 -8.01 9.01
C VAL A 275 23.32 -9.41 9.58
N GLY A 276 23.00 -10.45 8.79
CA GLY A 276 23.10 -11.85 9.21
C GLY A 276 22.09 -12.20 10.31
N ASP A 277 22.50 -13.03 11.25
CA ASP A 277 21.68 -13.38 12.40
C ASP A 277 21.80 -12.28 13.47
N VAL A 278 20.68 -11.69 13.84
CA VAL A 278 20.57 -10.58 14.80
C VAL A 278 19.74 -11.01 16.01
N ASP A 279 20.02 -10.43 17.19
CA ASP A 279 19.27 -10.73 18.42
C ASP A 279 17.79 -10.30 18.33
N LYS A 280 17.52 -9.26 17.57
CA LYS A 280 16.16 -8.76 17.26
C LYS A 280 16.09 -8.22 15.84
N PRO A 281 14.92 -8.31 15.18
CA PRO A 281 14.76 -7.78 13.83
C PRO A 281 14.93 -6.26 13.78
N LYS A 282 15.35 -5.75 12.61
CA LYS A 282 15.42 -4.33 12.30
C LYS A 282 14.03 -3.74 12.06
N LEU A 283 13.14 -4.53 11.48
CA LEU A 283 11.77 -4.13 11.15
C LEU A 283 10.91 -5.38 10.98
N VAL A 284 9.65 -5.33 11.42
CA VAL A 284 8.68 -6.39 11.16
C VAL A 284 7.45 -5.83 10.46
N PHE A 285 7.11 -6.44 9.31
CA PHE A 285 5.88 -6.17 8.57
C PHE A 285 4.75 -7.09 8.99
N PHE A 286 3.57 -6.54 9.17
CA PHE A 286 2.30 -7.27 9.27
C PHE A 286 1.39 -6.84 8.14
N LEU A 287 1.12 -7.73 7.21
CA LEU A 287 0.29 -7.48 6.03
C LEU A 287 -1.09 -8.08 6.24
N ASP A 288 -2.03 -7.26 6.77
CA ASP A 288 -3.42 -7.71 6.95
C ASP A 288 -4.13 -7.84 5.61
N GLU A 289 -5.04 -8.80 5.52
CA GLU A 289 -5.73 -9.24 4.29
C GLU A 289 -4.73 -9.46 3.13
N ALA A 290 -3.65 -10.19 3.41
CA ALA A 290 -2.51 -10.37 2.49
C ALA A 290 -2.90 -10.89 1.09
N HIS A 291 -4.09 -11.49 0.95
CA HIS A 291 -4.63 -11.90 -0.33
C HIS A 291 -4.78 -10.72 -1.33
N LEU A 292 -4.93 -9.48 -0.82
CA LEU A 292 -5.02 -8.29 -1.68
C LEU A 292 -3.72 -8.01 -2.44
N LEU A 293 -2.57 -8.41 -1.88
CA LEU A 293 -1.28 -8.26 -2.54
C LEU A 293 -1.15 -9.14 -3.78
N PHE A 294 -1.81 -10.31 -3.77
CA PHE A 294 -1.70 -11.32 -4.82
C PHE A 294 -2.92 -11.37 -5.76
N LYS A 295 -3.99 -10.68 -5.40
CA LYS A 295 -5.23 -10.67 -6.19
C LYS A 295 -5.01 -9.96 -7.52
N ASN A 296 -5.22 -10.70 -8.61
CA ASN A 296 -5.00 -10.22 -9.98
C ASN A 296 -3.56 -9.77 -10.28
N ALA A 297 -2.58 -10.19 -9.45
CA ALA A 297 -1.17 -9.90 -9.69
C ALA A 297 -0.62 -10.73 -10.85
N SER A 298 0.27 -10.12 -11.65
CA SER A 298 1.00 -10.86 -12.69
C SER A 298 1.95 -11.89 -12.09
N SER A 299 2.27 -12.95 -12.84
CA SER A 299 3.26 -13.94 -12.40
C SER A 299 4.62 -13.28 -12.12
N ALA A 300 5.04 -12.34 -12.94
CA ALA A 300 6.29 -11.59 -12.78
C ALA A 300 6.32 -10.76 -11.48
N PHE A 301 5.18 -10.22 -11.06
CA PHE A 301 5.04 -9.54 -9.78
C PHE A 301 5.18 -10.54 -8.61
N VAL A 302 4.45 -11.66 -8.66
CA VAL A 302 4.51 -12.71 -7.63
C VAL A 302 5.92 -13.24 -7.46
N ASP A 303 6.62 -13.55 -8.56
CA ASP A 303 8.00 -14.03 -8.55
C ASP A 303 8.97 -13.02 -7.90
N GLN A 304 8.75 -11.72 -8.14
CA GLN A 304 9.57 -10.68 -7.53
C GLN A 304 9.34 -10.58 -6.02
N ILE A 305 8.08 -10.63 -5.58
CA ILE A 305 7.75 -10.63 -4.15
C ILE A 305 8.33 -11.88 -3.48
N GLU A 306 8.23 -13.06 -4.12
CA GLU A 306 8.85 -14.29 -3.63
C GLU A 306 10.35 -14.13 -3.42
N GLN A 307 11.04 -13.61 -4.43
CA GLN A 307 12.48 -13.38 -4.35
C GLN A 307 12.84 -12.44 -3.20
N ILE A 308 12.13 -11.33 -3.06
CA ILE A 308 12.37 -10.36 -1.99
C ILE A 308 12.10 -11.01 -0.63
N VAL A 309 10.96 -11.67 -0.41
CA VAL A 309 10.63 -12.33 0.85
C VAL A 309 11.70 -13.34 1.24
N ARG A 310 12.23 -14.11 0.29
CA ARG A 310 13.30 -15.08 0.55
C ARG A 310 14.60 -14.42 1.01
N LEU A 311 14.94 -13.26 0.48
CA LEU A 311 16.25 -12.63 0.67
C LEU A 311 16.25 -11.56 1.77
N ILE A 312 15.13 -10.88 2.01
CA ILE A 312 15.07 -9.73 2.94
C ILE A 312 15.34 -10.13 4.40
N ARG A 313 15.24 -11.41 4.72
CA ARG A 313 15.60 -11.95 6.02
C ARG A 313 17.05 -11.60 6.39
N SER A 314 17.99 -11.70 5.46
CA SER A 314 19.42 -11.37 5.69
C SER A 314 19.64 -9.89 6.03
N LYS A 315 18.64 -9.05 5.73
CA LYS A 315 18.62 -7.62 6.09
C LYS A 315 17.98 -7.38 7.48
N GLY A 316 17.64 -8.45 8.20
CA GLY A 316 16.99 -8.36 9.52
C GLY A 316 15.50 -8.02 9.48
N VAL A 317 14.82 -8.16 8.34
CA VAL A 317 13.40 -7.83 8.18
C VAL A 317 12.54 -9.08 8.26
N GLY A 318 11.50 -9.05 9.12
CA GLY A 318 10.45 -10.07 9.22
C GLY A 318 9.20 -9.65 8.46
N ILE A 319 8.49 -10.61 7.84
CA ILE A 319 7.20 -10.36 7.18
C ILE A 319 6.20 -11.39 7.66
N PHE A 320 5.08 -10.91 8.21
CA PHE A 320 3.95 -11.74 8.63
C PHE A 320 2.77 -11.45 7.73
N PHE A 321 2.28 -12.49 7.08
CA PHE A 321 1.07 -12.42 6.25
C PHE A 321 -0.14 -12.81 7.10
N ILE A 322 -1.18 -11.98 7.06
CA ILE A 322 -2.44 -12.23 7.75
C ILE A 322 -3.54 -12.45 6.71
N THR A 323 -4.21 -13.62 6.76
CA THR A 323 -5.22 -13.98 5.76
C THR A 323 -6.31 -14.88 6.34
N GLN A 324 -7.39 -15.06 5.61
CA GLN A 324 -8.49 -15.94 6.00
C GLN A 324 -8.14 -17.41 5.77
N SER A 325 -7.32 -17.70 4.76
CA SER A 325 -6.93 -19.06 4.42
C SER A 325 -5.47 -19.12 3.94
N PRO A 326 -4.67 -20.12 4.34
CA PRO A 326 -3.31 -20.29 3.82
C PRO A 326 -3.24 -20.42 2.29
N LYS A 327 -4.31 -20.89 1.63
CA LYS A 327 -4.39 -21.01 0.16
C LYS A 327 -4.32 -19.68 -0.58
N ASP A 328 -4.58 -18.57 0.12
CA ASP A 328 -4.56 -17.22 -0.46
C ASP A 328 -3.13 -16.71 -0.71
N ILE A 329 -2.14 -17.38 -0.12
CA ILE A 329 -0.71 -17.07 -0.26
C ILE A 329 -0.11 -18.04 -1.29
N PRO A 330 0.65 -17.55 -2.27
CA PRO A 330 1.35 -18.40 -3.24
C PRO A 330 2.21 -19.47 -2.55
N PRO A 331 2.21 -20.72 -3.04
CA PRO A 331 2.86 -21.85 -2.36
C PRO A 331 4.35 -21.63 -2.05
N TYR A 332 5.07 -20.98 -2.94
CA TYR A 332 6.50 -20.69 -2.76
C TYR A 332 6.75 -19.70 -1.63
N ILE A 333 5.92 -18.66 -1.53
CA ILE A 333 5.96 -17.69 -0.41
C ILE A 333 5.56 -18.41 0.89
N LEU A 334 4.46 -19.19 0.87
CA LEU A 334 3.99 -19.95 2.03
C LEU A 334 5.08 -20.87 2.60
N GLY A 335 5.95 -21.42 1.74
CA GLY A 335 7.10 -22.23 2.13
C GLY A 335 8.19 -21.47 2.91
N GLN A 336 8.24 -20.13 2.82
CA GLN A 336 9.20 -19.29 3.56
C GLN A 336 8.70 -18.90 4.96
N LEU A 337 7.39 -19.11 5.26
CA LEU A 337 6.75 -18.66 6.49
C LEU A 337 6.94 -19.70 7.59
N GLY A 338 8.03 -19.53 8.35
CA GLY A 338 8.44 -20.49 9.39
C GLY A 338 7.58 -20.46 10.65
N ASN A 339 7.09 -19.26 11.04
CA ASN A 339 6.23 -19.09 12.19
C ASN A 339 4.76 -19.13 11.76
N ARG A 340 3.95 -20.02 12.35
CA ARG A 340 2.55 -20.18 11.96
C ARG A 340 1.63 -20.13 13.15
N VAL A 341 0.65 -19.24 13.10
CA VAL A 341 -0.46 -19.10 14.04
C VAL A 341 -1.75 -19.33 13.27
N GLN A 342 -2.31 -20.50 13.38
CA GLN A 342 -3.50 -20.89 12.65
C GLN A 342 -4.71 -20.92 13.58
N HIS A 343 -5.54 -19.89 13.50
CA HIS A 343 -6.86 -19.87 14.13
C HIS A 343 -7.83 -20.79 13.39
N ALA A 344 -9.03 -20.97 13.97
CA ALA A 344 -10.03 -21.86 13.43
C ALA A 344 -10.31 -21.60 11.95
N LEU A 345 -10.40 -22.67 11.19
CA LEU A 345 -10.92 -22.68 9.82
C LEU A 345 -12.36 -23.21 9.83
N ARG A 346 -13.15 -22.76 8.86
CA ARG A 346 -14.51 -23.27 8.66
C ARG A 346 -14.60 -23.86 7.26
N ALA A 347 -15.13 -25.05 7.13
CA ALA A 347 -15.33 -25.73 5.87
C ALA A 347 -16.84 -25.91 5.66
N PHE A 348 -17.42 -25.08 4.78
CA PHE A 348 -18.83 -25.15 4.41
C PHE A 348 -19.03 -25.72 3.02
N THR A 349 -17.98 -25.73 2.20
CA THR A 349 -17.99 -26.22 0.81
C THR A 349 -16.91 -27.29 0.61
N PRO A 350 -17.05 -28.16 -0.41
CA PRO A 350 -15.98 -29.11 -0.78
C PRO A 350 -14.63 -28.44 -1.04
N ASP A 351 -14.60 -27.22 -1.55
CA ASP A 351 -13.36 -26.47 -1.78
C ASP A 351 -12.75 -25.96 -0.46
N ASP A 352 -13.57 -25.60 0.53
CA ASP A 352 -13.09 -25.29 1.88
C ASP A 352 -12.49 -26.53 2.55
N GLU A 353 -13.09 -27.70 2.34
CA GLU A 353 -12.56 -28.96 2.88
C GLU A 353 -11.19 -29.31 2.26
N LYS A 354 -11.02 -29.11 0.94
CA LYS A 354 -9.71 -29.27 0.29
C LYS A 354 -8.68 -28.30 0.86
N ALA A 355 -9.07 -27.02 1.07
CA ALA A 355 -8.21 -26.00 1.66
C ALA A 355 -7.83 -26.34 3.11
N LEU A 356 -8.76 -26.83 3.90
CA LEU A 356 -8.51 -27.31 5.27
C LEU A 356 -7.51 -28.47 5.30
N ARG A 357 -7.70 -29.49 4.45
CA ARG A 357 -6.75 -30.61 4.34
C ARG A 357 -5.36 -30.15 3.88
N ALA A 358 -5.29 -29.21 2.92
CA ALA A 358 -4.03 -28.62 2.49
C ALA A 358 -3.34 -27.86 3.61
N ALA A 359 -4.08 -27.05 4.36
CA ALA A 359 -3.55 -26.34 5.52
C ALA A 359 -3.01 -27.31 6.60
N ALA A 360 -3.77 -28.35 6.94
CA ALA A 360 -3.36 -29.33 7.92
C ALA A 360 -2.03 -30.03 7.55
N ARG A 361 -1.82 -30.32 6.26
CA ARG A 361 -0.60 -30.96 5.75
C ARG A 361 0.65 -30.08 5.82
N THR A 362 0.49 -28.78 6.02
CA THR A 362 1.62 -27.84 6.12
C THR A 362 2.23 -27.79 7.52
N PHE A 363 1.59 -28.41 8.50
CA PHE A 363 2.12 -28.53 9.86
C PHE A 363 3.05 -29.74 10.01
N PRO A 364 4.06 -29.67 10.91
CA PRO A 364 4.85 -30.82 11.29
C PRO A 364 3.95 -31.95 11.81
N LYS A 365 4.36 -33.19 11.53
CA LYS A 365 3.63 -34.36 12.06
C LYS A 365 3.67 -34.37 13.58
N THR A 366 2.55 -34.69 14.20
CA THR A 366 2.40 -34.79 15.63
C THR A 366 1.54 -36.02 15.97
N SER A 367 1.79 -36.61 17.16
CA SER A 367 0.92 -37.65 17.73
C SER A 367 -0.05 -37.07 18.76
N PHE A 368 0.02 -35.77 19.07
CA PHE A 368 -0.77 -35.14 20.12
C PHE A 368 -2.15 -34.67 19.62
N TYR A 369 -2.28 -34.40 18.34
CA TYR A 369 -3.51 -33.86 17.74
C TYR A 369 -3.79 -34.48 16.38
N ASP A 370 -5.08 -34.71 16.09
CA ASP A 370 -5.53 -34.67 14.69
C ASP A 370 -5.56 -33.21 14.25
N VAL A 371 -4.60 -32.81 13.43
CA VAL A 371 -4.45 -31.41 13.00
C VAL A 371 -5.68 -30.93 12.25
N GLN A 372 -6.28 -31.76 11.39
CA GLN A 372 -7.45 -31.37 10.59
C GLN A 372 -8.67 -31.13 11.50
N GLU A 373 -8.94 -32.02 12.45
CA GLU A 373 -9.99 -31.88 13.45
C GLU A 373 -9.73 -30.65 14.34
N THR A 374 -8.49 -30.48 14.82
CA THR A 374 -8.10 -29.37 15.68
C THR A 374 -8.38 -28.02 14.99
N LEU A 375 -8.02 -27.86 13.71
CA LEU A 375 -8.24 -26.62 12.97
C LEU A 375 -9.73 -26.23 12.83
N THR A 376 -10.65 -27.17 13.00
CA THR A 376 -12.10 -26.87 12.98
C THR A 376 -12.69 -26.64 14.37
N THR A 377 -12.04 -27.11 15.42
CA THR A 377 -12.57 -27.16 16.80
C THR A 377 -11.96 -26.16 17.75
N VAL A 378 -10.77 -25.58 17.44
CA VAL A 378 -10.16 -24.54 18.29
C VAL A 378 -11.11 -23.36 18.50
N GLY A 379 -11.13 -22.85 19.73
CA GLY A 379 -12.02 -21.78 20.17
C GLY A 379 -11.62 -20.39 19.65
N ILE A 380 -12.49 -19.41 19.84
CA ILE A 380 -12.17 -18.00 19.55
C ILE A 380 -11.01 -17.53 20.43
N GLY A 381 -9.96 -16.97 19.80
CA GLY A 381 -8.74 -16.57 20.48
C GLY A 381 -7.88 -17.75 20.92
N GLU A 382 -8.07 -18.91 20.29
CA GLU A 382 -7.15 -20.02 20.31
C GLU A 382 -6.58 -20.23 18.91
N ALA A 383 -5.41 -20.86 18.84
CA ALA A 383 -4.76 -21.16 17.57
C ALA A 383 -3.88 -22.41 17.70
N LEU A 384 -3.73 -23.14 16.60
CA LEU A 384 -2.67 -24.13 16.46
C LEU A 384 -1.39 -23.40 16.04
N VAL A 385 -0.35 -23.52 16.86
CA VAL A 385 0.90 -22.75 16.71
C VAL A 385 2.07 -23.69 16.46
N THR A 386 2.91 -23.34 15.50
CA THR A 386 4.26 -23.87 15.32
C THR A 386 5.20 -22.70 15.06
N VAL A 387 6.37 -22.70 15.68
CA VAL A 387 7.37 -21.63 15.54
C VAL A 387 8.72 -22.21 15.18
N MET A 388 9.59 -21.37 14.66
CA MET A 388 10.96 -21.77 14.41
C MET A 388 11.74 -21.80 15.72
N SER A 389 12.37 -22.92 16.02
CA SER A 389 13.29 -23.08 17.15
C SER A 389 14.69 -22.56 16.79
N ASP A 390 15.55 -22.41 17.79
CA ASP A 390 16.93 -21.87 17.63
C ASP A 390 17.77 -22.64 16.61
N ASN A 391 17.52 -23.94 16.45
CA ASN A 391 18.20 -24.76 15.43
C ASN A 391 17.60 -24.63 14.01
N GLY A 392 16.63 -23.74 13.82
CA GLY A 392 15.98 -23.51 12.53
C GLY A 392 14.96 -24.59 12.12
N ALA A 393 14.60 -25.50 13.00
CA ALA A 393 13.55 -26.49 12.76
C ALA A 393 12.19 -25.99 13.32
N PRO A 394 11.06 -26.28 12.65
CA PRO A 394 9.76 -25.96 13.19
C PRO A 394 9.46 -26.84 14.43
N THR A 395 8.90 -26.24 15.48
CA THR A 395 8.40 -26.99 16.64
C THR A 395 7.24 -27.90 16.24
N PRO A 396 6.95 -28.98 17.02
CA PRO A 396 5.65 -29.62 16.90
C PRO A 396 4.52 -28.61 17.09
N PRO A 397 3.36 -28.79 16.45
CA PRO A 397 2.24 -27.89 16.63
C PRO A 397 1.59 -28.09 18.00
N PHE A 398 1.22 -26.95 18.64
CA PHE A 398 0.50 -26.95 19.91
C PHE A 398 -0.71 -26.04 19.84
N VAL A 399 -1.81 -26.43 20.45
CA VAL A 399 -2.96 -25.54 20.65
C VAL A 399 -2.59 -24.53 21.73
N CYS A 400 -2.69 -23.25 21.38
CA CYS A 400 -2.36 -22.11 22.22
C CYS A 400 -3.62 -21.28 22.49
N ARG A 401 -3.90 -20.98 23.76
CA ARG A 401 -4.86 -19.96 24.15
C ARG A 401 -4.14 -18.62 24.22
N MET A 402 -4.49 -17.72 23.27
CA MET A 402 -3.81 -16.44 23.11
C MET A 402 -4.06 -15.52 24.30
N ILE A 403 -3.04 -14.80 24.76
CA ILE A 403 -3.20 -13.71 25.73
C ILE A 403 -3.87 -12.50 25.07
N PRO A 404 -4.61 -11.66 25.81
CA PRO A 404 -5.22 -10.48 25.26
C PRO A 404 -4.18 -9.38 24.99
N PRO A 405 -4.30 -8.58 23.91
CA PRO A 405 -3.51 -7.38 23.74
C PRO A 405 -3.70 -6.40 24.89
N THR A 406 -2.67 -5.61 25.20
CA THR A 406 -2.71 -4.56 26.22
C THR A 406 -3.21 -3.24 25.69
N SER A 407 -3.14 -3.04 24.38
CA SER A 407 -3.70 -1.89 23.67
C SER A 407 -5.18 -2.09 23.35
N ARG A 408 -5.85 -1.02 22.95
CA ARG A 408 -7.28 -1.05 22.66
C ARG A 408 -7.60 -1.88 21.41
N MET A 409 -8.51 -2.82 21.57
CA MET A 409 -8.98 -3.70 20.50
C MET A 409 -10.13 -3.04 19.70
N GLY A 410 -9.82 -2.19 18.72
CA GLY A 410 -10.81 -1.58 17.84
C GLY A 410 -10.34 -0.25 17.26
N ALA A 411 -11.17 0.31 16.38
CA ALA A 411 -10.88 1.56 15.70
C ALA A 411 -10.81 2.76 16.67
N LEU A 412 -10.08 3.80 16.25
CA LEU A 412 -10.13 5.12 16.87
C LEU A 412 -11.38 5.87 16.42
N THR A 413 -11.95 6.69 17.32
CA THR A 413 -12.92 7.70 16.90
C THR A 413 -12.24 8.79 16.07
N PRO A 414 -12.98 9.59 15.29
CA PRO A 414 -12.40 10.72 14.55
C PRO A 414 -11.62 11.69 15.46
N GLU A 415 -12.15 11.97 16.66
CA GLU A 415 -11.54 12.86 17.65
C GLU A 415 -10.24 12.30 18.21
N GLU A 416 -10.19 11.00 18.43
CA GLU A 416 -8.97 10.30 18.90
C GLU A 416 -7.90 10.17 17.82
N ARG A 417 -8.33 10.11 16.55
CA ARG A 417 -7.43 10.07 15.40
C ARG A 417 -6.83 11.43 15.08
N ALA A 418 -7.57 12.52 15.30
CA ALA A 418 -7.17 13.87 14.93
C ALA A 418 -5.73 14.26 15.38
N PRO A 419 -5.27 13.96 16.62
CA PRO A 419 -3.89 14.24 17.01
C PRO A 419 -2.85 13.46 16.20
N LEU A 420 -3.16 12.20 15.80
CA LEU A 420 -2.26 11.36 15.02
C LEU A 420 -2.12 11.84 13.57
N LEU A 421 -3.04 12.68 13.10
CA LEU A 421 -2.98 13.31 11.78
C LEU A 421 -2.25 14.67 11.80
N GLN A 422 -1.64 15.05 12.94
CA GLN A 422 -0.91 16.30 13.12
C GLN A 422 0.54 16.09 13.56
N THR A 423 1.09 14.90 13.38
CA THR A 423 2.48 14.59 13.69
C THR A 423 3.43 15.36 12.78
N GLU A 424 4.70 15.42 13.13
CA GLU A 424 5.73 16.03 12.30
C GLU A 424 5.85 15.31 10.95
N GLN A 425 5.80 13.98 10.96
CA GLN A 425 5.86 13.15 9.76
C GLN A 425 4.67 13.43 8.84
N VAL A 426 3.44 13.52 9.36
CA VAL A 426 2.26 13.89 8.56
C VAL A 426 2.46 15.26 7.91
N ARG A 427 2.96 16.26 8.65
CA ARG A 427 3.21 17.61 8.09
C ARG A 427 4.30 17.63 7.04
N ARG A 428 5.39 16.85 7.24
CA ARG A 428 6.51 16.73 6.30
C ARG A 428 6.05 16.22 4.94
N TYR A 429 5.15 15.25 4.93
CA TYR A 429 4.65 14.62 3.69
C TYR A 429 3.31 15.18 3.18
N ALA A 430 2.71 16.17 3.84
CA ALA A 430 1.39 16.70 3.47
C ALA A 430 1.39 17.44 2.14
N THR A 431 2.41 18.28 1.89
CA THR A 431 2.44 19.16 0.73
C THR A 431 3.31 18.54 -0.36
N PRO A 432 2.75 18.29 -1.57
CA PRO A 432 3.56 17.92 -2.73
C PRO A 432 4.59 18.99 -3.04
N ILE A 433 5.78 18.54 -3.46
CA ILE A 433 6.83 19.42 -3.98
C ILE A 433 6.75 19.35 -5.50
N ASP A 434 6.57 20.52 -6.13
CA ASP A 434 6.59 20.67 -7.57
C ASP A 434 7.91 21.36 -7.95
N ARG A 435 8.84 20.57 -8.46
CA ARG A 435 10.12 21.09 -8.99
C ARG A 435 10.25 20.79 -10.47
N GLU A 436 11.13 21.50 -11.15
CA GLU A 436 11.39 21.29 -12.55
C GLU A 436 11.78 19.81 -12.83
N SER A 437 10.99 19.15 -13.64
CA SER A 437 11.08 17.74 -13.98
C SER A 437 11.24 17.54 -15.50
N ALA A 438 11.25 16.29 -15.95
CA ALA A 438 11.36 15.96 -17.36
C ALA A 438 10.23 16.60 -18.19
N HIS A 439 9.02 16.73 -17.62
CA HIS A 439 7.88 17.35 -18.29
C HIS A 439 8.14 18.82 -18.61
N GLU A 440 8.53 19.64 -17.64
CA GLU A 440 8.79 21.06 -17.81
C GLU A 440 9.99 21.29 -18.73
N MET A 441 11.07 20.52 -18.52
CA MET A 441 12.31 20.64 -19.29
C MET A 441 12.08 20.37 -20.77
N LEU A 442 11.36 19.30 -21.12
CA LEU A 442 11.04 18.97 -22.51
C LEU A 442 10.01 19.92 -23.11
N THR A 443 8.99 20.31 -22.35
CA THR A 443 7.98 21.26 -22.80
C THR A 443 8.59 22.61 -23.14
N LYS A 444 9.53 23.09 -22.34
CA LYS A 444 10.29 24.33 -22.65
C LYS A 444 11.10 24.21 -23.93
N ARG A 445 11.75 23.04 -24.18
CA ARG A 445 12.52 22.80 -25.42
C ARG A 445 11.64 22.72 -26.65
N MET A 446 10.41 22.24 -26.53
CA MET A 446 9.45 22.10 -27.63
C MET A 446 8.68 23.40 -27.93
N ARG A 447 8.73 24.41 -27.06
CA ARG A 447 8.06 25.68 -27.27
C ARG A 447 8.75 26.42 -28.42
N PRO A 448 8.04 26.85 -29.50
CA PRO A 448 8.61 27.73 -30.52
C PRO A 448 9.21 28.97 -29.85
N PRO A 449 10.31 29.51 -30.36
CA PRO A 449 10.82 30.78 -29.86
C PRO A 449 9.70 31.81 -29.87
N ALA A 450 9.58 32.57 -28.79
CA ALA A 450 8.57 33.64 -28.75
C ALA A 450 8.72 34.53 -29.96
N PRO A 451 7.63 34.93 -30.63
CA PRO A 451 7.72 35.88 -31.73
C PRO A 451 8.46 37.14 -31.25
N PRO A 452 9.34 37.71 -32.07
CA PRO A 452 10.06 38.92 -31.69
C PRO A 452 9.05 39.97 -31.21
N PRO A 453 9.37 40.73 -30.17
CA PRO A 453 8.50 41.82 -29.75
C PRO A 453 8.14 42.71 -30.94
N PRO A 454 6.89 43.16 -31.05
CA PRO A 454 6.52 44.07 -32.13
C PRO A 454 7.49 45.25 -32.11
N PRO A 455 7.93 45.73 -33.28
CA PRO A 455 8.84 46.87 -33.37
C PRO A 455 8.21 48.02 -32.54
N GLU A 456 9.02 48.62 -31.67
CA GLU A 456 8.60 49.82 -30.96
C GLU A 456 7.99 50.81 -31.97
N PRO A 457 6.81 51.39 -31.67
CA PRO A 457 6.23 52.37 -32.58
C PRO A 457 7.26 53.49 -32.77
N GLU A 458 7.75 53.66 -33.99
CA GLU A 458 8.61 54.82 -34.34
C GLU A 458 7.93 56.07 -33.77
N ALA A 459 8.65 56.76 -32.87
CA ALA A 459 8.18 58.01 -32.31
C ALA A 459 7.74 58.92 -33.46
N ARG A 460 6.44 59.12 -33.61
CA ARG A 460 5.88 60.05 -34.59
C ARG A 460 6.57 61.39 -34.36
N ARG A 461 7.42 61.77 -35.30
CA ARG A 461 7.99 63.13 -35.35
C ARG A 461 6.83 64.10 -35.21
N ALA A 462 6.90 64.98 -34.20
CA ALA A 462 5.91 66.01 -34.00
C ALA A 462 5.78 66.82 -35.34
N PRO A 463 4.55 67.13 -35.77
CA PRO A 463 4.36 68.00 -36.90
C PRO A 463 4.92 69.40 -36.58
N PRO A 464 5.44 70.15 -37.60
CA PRO A 464 5.94 71.50 -37.39
C PRO A 464 4.82 72.42 -36.88
N PRO A 465 5.13 73.47 -36.11
CA PRO A 465 4.15 74.43 -35.65
C PRO A 465 3.45 75.12 -36.82
N ILE A 466 2.13 75.13 -36.76
CA ILE A 466 1.28 75.92 -37.71
C ILE A 466 1.06 77.26 -37.03
N ASP A 467 1.42 78.33 -37.75
CA ASP A 467 1.16 79.70 -37.34
C ASP A 467 -0.35 79.98 -37.25
N ASP A 468 -0.76 80.54 -36.10
CA ASP A 468 -2.12 80.98 -35.84
C ASP A 468 -2.46 82.19 -36.66
N GLU A 469 -3.39 82.08 -37.60
CA GLU A 469 -4.27 83.16 -37.98
C GLU A 469 -5.57 82.61 -38.60
N TYR A 470 -6.67 82.95 -37.95
CA TYR A 470 -8.09 83.03 -38.29
C TYR A 470 -9.07 82.30 -37.39
N GLY A 471 -9.73 83.10 -36.60
CA GLY A 471 -11.18 83.18 -36.43
C GLY A 471 -11.91 81.96 -35.86
N THR A 472 -12.35 82.11 -34.61
CA THR A 472 -13.41 81.28 -34.01
C THR A 472 -14.75 81.42 -34.76
N PRO A 473 -15.56 80.34 -34.85
CA PRO A 473 -16.92 80.43 -34.29
C PRO A 473 -17.27 79.27 -33.32
N GLU A 474 -18.04 79.64 -32.30
CA GLU A 474 -18.75 78.81 -31.39
C GLU A 474 -19.60 77.75 -32.07
N ALA A 475 -19.52 76.52 -31.63
CA ALA A 475 -20.59 75.52 -31.81
C ALA A 475 -20.65 74.58 -30.63
N SER A 476 -21.82 74.53 -30.09
CA SER A 476 -22.41 73.79 -28.98
C SER A 476 -22.01 72.34 -28.89
N ALA A 477 -21.81 71.92 -27.63
CA ALA A 477 -21.63 70.52 -27.22
C ALA A 477 -22.93 69.69 -27.43
N PRO A 478 -22.84 68.45 -27.87
CA PRO A 478 -23.91 67.48 -27.64
C PRO A 478 -23.63 66.62 -26.39
N GLU A 479 -24.70 66.32 -25.69
CA GLU A 479 -24.80 65.48 -24.51
C GLU A 479 -24.34 64.03 -24.75
N PRO A 480 -23.93 63.28 -23.72
CA PRO A 480 -23.49 61.90 -23.88
C PRO A 480 -24.68 60.93 -24.03
N GLU A 481 -24.69 60.20 -25.13
CA GLU A 481 -25.60 59.06 -25.30
C GLU A 481 -25.17 57.85 -24.48
N ASP A 482 -26.11 57.39 -23.70
CA ASP A 482 -26.11 56.19 -22.88
C ASP A 482 -26.13 54.94 -23.76
N SER A 483 -25.00 54.23 -23.91
CA SER A 483 -24.97 52.93 -24.59
C SER A 483 -25.09 51.78 -23.59
N GLY A 484 -26.35 51.49 -23.26
CA GLY A 484 -26.70 50.25 -22.57
C GLY A 484 -26.33 49.04 -23.40
N SER A 485 -25.37 48.23 -22.92
CA SER A 485 -25.03 46.96 -23.54
C SER A 485 -26.16 45.95 -23.31
N SER A 486 -26.84 45.65 -24.43
CA SER A 486 -27.90 44.63 -24.47
C SER A 486 -27.30 43.23 -24.31
N TRP A 487 -27.82 42.46 -23.33
CA TRP A 487 -27.54 41.02 -23.11
C TRP A 487 -27.97 40.13 -24.30
N GLY A 488 -28.54 40.69 -25.33
CA GLY A 488 -29.01 39.96 -26.52
C GLY A 488 -27.93 39.41 -27.43
N ASP A 489 -26.76 40.01 -27.48
CA ASP A 489 -25.71 39.64 -28.45
C ASP A 489 -24.82 38.47 -27.99
N ILE A 490 -24.82 38.16 -26.69
CA ILE A 490 -24.05 37.02 -26.13
C ILE A 490 -24.75 35.68 -26.40
N LEU A 491 -26.07 35.66 -26.55
CA LEU A 491 -26.85 34.46 -26.81
C LEU A 491 -26.85 33.98 -28.26
N ASN A 492 -26.33 34.77 -29.22
CA ASN A 492 -26.33 34.44 -30.64
C ASN A 492 -24.98 33.98 -31.20
N SER A 493 -23.95 33.79 -30.34
CA SER A 493 -22.66 33.30 -30.80
C SER A 493 -22.71 31.81 -31.20
N PRO A 494 -21.94 31.34 -32.18
CA PRO A 494 -21.88 29.93 -32.57
C PRO A 494 -21.51 28.98 -31.45
N VAL A 495 -20.78 29.47 -30.44
CA VAL A 495 -20.33 28.68 -29.25
C VAL A 495 -21.48 28.42 -28.28
N ALA A 496 -22.38 29.41 -28.08
CA ALA A 496 -23.54 29.23 -27.21
C ALA A 496 -24.56 28.20 -27.77
N ARG A 497 -24.66 28.08 -29.09
CA ARG A 497 -25.52 27.06 -29.74
C ARG A 497 -24.99 25.63 -29.59
N VAL A 498 -23.69 25.43 -29.51
CA VAL A 498 -23.07 24.09 -29.30
C VAL A 498 -23.30 23.62 -27.88
N ILE A 499 -23.20 24.52 -26.90
CA ILE A 499 -23.38 24.17 -25.47
C ILE A 499 -24.86 23.87 -25.16
N ALA A 500 -25.79 24.63 -25.71
CA ALA A 500 -27.23 24.41 -25.54
C ALA A 500 -27.71 23.06 -26.13
N ASN A 501 -27.12 22.61 -27.25
CA ASN A 501 -27.45 21.33 -27.88
C ASN A 501 -26.87 20.11 -27.14
N GLN A 502 -25.80 20.26 -26.35
CA GLN A 502 -25.27 19.17 -25.53
C GLN A 502 -26.06 18.99 -24.22
N VAL A 503 -26.51 20.08 -23.60
CA VAL A 503 -27.29 20.02 -22.36
C VAL A 503 -28.70 19.46 -22.60
N THR A 504 -29.35 19.80 -23.72
CA THR A 504 -30.68 19.27 -24.09
C THR A 504 -30.65 17.79 -24.47
N ARG A 505 -29.57 17.26 -25.05
CA ARG A 505 -29.44 15.82 -25.32
C ARG A 505 -29.17 14.99 -24.05
N GLY A 506 -28.47 15.54 -23.05
CA GLY A 506 -28.24 14.89 -21.77
C GLY A 506 -29.49 14.76 -20.90
N LEU A 507 -30.36 15.76 -20.89
CA LEU A 507 -31.59 15.79 -20.07
C LEU A 507 -32.74 14.96 -20.66
N MET A 508 -32.83 14.85 -21.98
CA MET A 508 -33.89 14.02 -22.63
C MET A 508 -33.57 12.51 -22.54
N GLY A 509 -32.29 12.11 -22.39
CA GLY A 509 -31.90 10.71 -22.20
C GLY A 509 -32.25 10.15 -20.82
N ALA A 510 -32.35 11.01 -19.81
CA ALA A 510 -32.64 10.63 -18.42
C ALA A 510 -34.13 10.55 -18.10
N LEU A 511 -35.02 11.13 -18.92
CA LEU A 511 -36.46 11.21 -18.68
C LEU A 511 -37.29 10.20 -19.48
N LEU A 512 -36.72 9.52 -20.47
CA LEU A 512 -37.43 8.50 -21.27
C LEU A 512 -36.73 7.14 -21.11
N GLY A 513 -37.04 6.45 -20.00
CA GLY A 513 -36.56 5.10 -19.72
C GLY A 513 -36.96 4.10 -20.84
N ARG A 514 -35.99 3.56 -21.55
CA ARG A 514 -36.15 2.40 -22.42
C ARG A 514 -35.75 1.12 -21.66
N ALA A 515 -36.66 0.23 -21.46
CA ALA A 515 -36.47 -1.10 -20.93
C ALA A 515 -35.49 -1.94 -21.80
N PRO A 516 -34.64 -2.80 -21.21
CA PRO A 516 -33.73 -3.63 -21.96
C PRO A 516 -34.45 -4.81 -22.62
N SER A 517 -34.26 -4.96 -23.95
CA SER A 517 -34.67 -6.12 -24.72
C SER A 517 -33.76 -7.33 -24.47
N ARG A 518 -34.36 -8.47 -24.09
CA ARG A 518 -33.71 -9.77 -23.94
C ARG A 518 -33.15 -10.30 -25.26
N PRO A 519 -31.94 -10.89 -25.34
CA PRO A 519 -31.46 -11.57 -26.53
C PRO A 519 -32.09 -12.98 -26.65
N ARG A 520 -32.63 -13.29 -27.84
CA ARG A 520 -33.13 -14.61 -28.26
C ARG A 520 -31.99 -15.62 -28.38
N ARG A 521 -32.09 -16.72 -27.64
CA ARG A 521 -31.27 -17.94 -27.87
C ARG A 521 -31.54 -18.50 -29.28
N ARG A 522 -30.50 -18.60 -30.11
CA ARG A 522 -30.49 -19.51 -31.29
C ARG A 522 -29.93 -20.86 -30.86
N ARG A 523 -30.77 -21.89 -30.97
CA ARG A 523 -30.36 -23.31 -31.08
C ARG A 523 -29.75 -23.51 -32.46
N ARG A 524 -28.62 -24.20 -32.52
CA ARG A 524 -28.26 -25.05 -33.66
C ARG A 524 -27.50 -26.29 -33.17
N TYR A 525 -27.86 -27.36 -33.78
CA TYR A 525 -27.54 -28.76 -33.80
C TYR A 525 -26.10 -29.17 -33.43
#